data_f6e976492c003e45eeca51d88117342f
#
_entry.id   f6e976492c003e45eeca51d88117342f
#
_cell.length_a   1.000
_cell.length_b   1.000
_cell.length_c   1.000
_cell.angle_alpha   90.00
_cell.angle_beta   90.00
_cell.angle_gamma   90.00
#
_symmetry.space_group_name_H-M   'P 1'
#
loop_
_entity.id
_entity.type
_entity.pdbx_description
1 polymer ?
#
loop_
_entity_poly.entity_id
_entity_poly.type
_entity_poly.pdbx_seq_one_letter_code
_entity_poly.pdbx_strand_id
1 'polypeptide(L)'
;FIKNDVQKATFLKKGYDGDNRKFNLSQDITCKLYRSFSKAQMKMSISQLEKFRACPFSHFIRYGLRPKTLETYDIEKRELGSFIHDGIEAFGRYVQENYATLESLSEEALRTFLQTVLEDGAKTRFEHHRLSSPRNQFFLKRSKENLYDLMLGIIEQMKASRFRQVGQEVHFGQRGSLPPIYLQLGEDVIALEGFIDRIDKATFGENSAVIVIDYKTGKKEIDLSKLLDGLDLQLMLYLMAASQNQDEAAGAFYLHLSDELLEVDFREKEKILQAFKKTLLFDGLVINKPEILKAIDVNYDEKNPTVLRFYGRKKDVIEKDNVLSTDKLTYLLDHAKHRAIENLEAMYQGDIKIYPYQTNKDNACTFCTYKAICAFEPNTSEAYRLVEPIDWASLDKMVG
;
A
#
# COMPACT_ATOMS: atom_id res chain seq x y z
N PHE A 1 -20.97 -50.09 18.45
CA PHE A 1 -21.29 -48.67 18.12
C PHE A 1 -20.34 -47.70 18.83
N ILE A 2 -20.16 -47.76 20.14
CA ILE A 2 -19.32 -46.84 20.94
C ILE A 2 -17.82 -46.85 20.53
N LYS A 3 -17.24 -48.01 20.20
CA LYS A 3 -15.85 -48.11 19.75
C LYS A 3 -15.59 -47.34 18.45
N ASN A 4 -16.55 -47.32 17.53
CA ASN A 4 -16.42 -46.61 16.26
C ASN A 4 -16.52 -45.09 16.46
N ASP A 5 -17.30 -44.65 17.44
CA ASP A 5 -17.45 -43.19 17.70
C ASP A 5 -16.23 -42.61 18.43
N VAL A 6 -15.59 -43.40 19.32
CA VAL A 6 -14.32 -43.00 19.97
C VAL A 6 -13.18 -42.94 18.94
N GLN A 7 -13.12 -43.89 17.98
CA GLN A 7 -12.14 -43.84 16.90
C GLN A 7 -12.37 -42.67 15.97
N LYS A 8 -13.62 -42.38 15.63
CA LYS A 8 -13.99 -41.16 14.82
C LYS A 8 -13.66 -39.89 15.56
N ALA A 9 -14.00 -39.80 16.87
CA ALA A 9 -13.68 -38.63 17.69
C ALA A 9 -12.15 -38.44 17.82
N THR A 10 -11.38 -39.55 17.98
CA THR A 10 -9.92 -39.50 18.01
C THR A 10 -9.33 -39.11 16.66
N PHE A 11 -9.89 -39.56 15.55
CA PHE A 11 -9.50 -39.15 14.20
C PHE A 11 -9.79 -37.69 13.93
N LEU A 12 -11.00 -37.24 14.30
CA LEU A 12 -11.38 -35.81 14.21
C LEU A 12 -10.48 -34.95 15.12
N LYS A 13 -10.23 -35.38 16.35
CA LYS A 13 -9.32 -34.69 17.26
C LYS A 13 -7.90 -34.59 16.70
N LYS A 14 -7.36 -35.67 16.12
CA LYS A 14 -6.05 -35.66 15.45
C LYS A 14 -6.03 -34.79 14.20
N GLY A 15 -7.13 -34.69 13.46
CA GLY A 15 -7.27 -33.77 12.33
C GLY A 15 -7.36 -32.31 12.78
N TYR A 16 -7.81 -32.07 14.00
CA TYR A 16 -7.92 -30.73 14.60
C TYR A 16 -6.73 -30.35 15.49
N ASP A 17 -5.85 -31.29 15.86
CA ASP A 17 -4.67 -30.99 16.65
C ASP A 17 -3.73 -30.06 15.87
N GLY A 18 -3.62 -28.81 16.33
CA GLY A 18 -2.78 -27.79 15.72
C GLY A 18 -1.30 -28.18 15.56
N ASP A 19 -0.82 -29.18 16.28
CA ASP A 19 0.53 -29.74 16.15
C ASP A 19 0.77 -30.40 14.79
N ASN A 20 -0.25 -30.95 14.15
CA ASN A 20 -0.16 -31.47 12.78
C ASN A 20 -0.07 -30.38 11.69
N ARG A 21 -0.27 -29.11 12.05
CA ARG A 21 -0.23 -27.95 11.14
C ARG A 21 1.04 -27.12 11.29
N LYS A 22 1.93 -27.51 12.21
CA LYS A 22 3.21 -26.86 12.47
C LYS A 22 4.34 -27.61 11.75
N PHE A 23 4.33 -27.61 10.43
CA PHE A 23 5.49 -28.12 9.72
C PHE A 23 6.12 -27.02 8.86
N ASN A 24 7.42 -27.07 8.75
CA ASN A 24 8.19 -26.24 7.85
C ASN A 24 8.49 -27.05 6.59
N LEU A 25 8.48 -26.38 5.45
CA LEU A 25 8.98 -26.97 4.22
C LEU A 25 10.50 -27.13 4.33
N SER A 26 11.05 -28.18 3.73
CA SER A 26 12.50 -28.23 3.53
C SER A 26 12.93 -27.12 2.58
N GLN A 27 14.17 -26.64 2.72
CA GLN A 27 14.71 -25.57 1.88
C GLN A 27 14.63 -25.90 0.38
N ASP A 28 14.88 -27.17 0.00
CA ASP A 28 14.76 -27.64 -1.38
C ASP A 28 13.31 -27.50 -1.91
N ILE A 29 12.31 -27.84 -1.10
CA ILE A 29 10.90 -27.67 -1.47
C ILE A 29 10.55 -26.18 -1.53
N THR A 30 11.02 -25.38 -0.59
CA THR A 30 10.81 -23.92 -0.56
C THR A 30 11.33 -23.27 -1.84
N CYS A 31 12.55 -23.59 -2.25
CA CYS A 31 13.15 -23.07 -3.48
C CYS A 31 12.42 -23.52 -4.76
N LYS A 32 11.81 -24.72 -4.75
CA LYS A 32 11.02 -25.22 -5.87
C LYS A 32 9.64 -24.56 -5.97
N LEU A 33 9.00 -24.32 -4.84
CA LEU A 33 7.65 -23.75 -4.78
C LEU A 33 7.67 -22.22 -4.99
N TYR A 34 8.59 -21.53 -4.35
CA TYR A 34 8.69 -20.08 -4.46
C TYR A 34 9.69 -19.68 -5.55
N ARG A 35 9.18 -19.16 -6.66
CA ARG A 35 10.02 -18.70 -7.79
C ARG A 35 11.05 -17.66 -7.35
N SER A 36 10.73 -16.90 -6.30
CA SER A 36 11.60 -15.85 -5.74
C SER A 36 12.97 -16.38 -5.29
N PHE A 37 13.07 -17.65 -4.90
CA PHE A 37 14.32 -18.29 -4.47
C PHE A 37 15.01 -19.11 -5.59
N SER A 38 14.50 -19.05 -6.81
CA SER A 38 15.19 -19.65 -7.95
C SER A 38 16.47 -18.86 -8.25
N LYS A 39 17.61 -19.55 -8.37
CA LYS A 39 18.89 -18.94 -8.76
C LYS A 39 18.81 -18.08 -10.02
N ALA A 40 17.85 -18.37 -10.90
CA ALA A 40 17.60 -17.59 -12.11
C ALA A 40 16.85 -16.27 -11.87
N GLN A 41 16.18 -16.12 -10.73
CA GLN A 41 15.35 -14.95 -10.44
C GLN A 41 15.88 -14.14 -9.24
N MET A 42 16.06 -14.77 -8.08
CA MET A 42 16.55 -14.15 -6.84
C MET A 42 15.91 -12.78 -6.55
N LYS A 43 14.56 -12.73 -6.66
CA LYS A 43 13.79 -11.50 -6.56
C LYS A 43 12.46 -11.67 -5.85
N MET A 44 12.01 -10.63 -5.17
CA MET A 44 10.80 -10.62 -4.38
C MET A 44 10.08 -9.28 -4.42
N SER A 45 8.75 -9.29 -4.28
CA SER A 45 7.96 -8.08 -4.10
C SER A 45 7.72 -7.78 -2.61
N ILE A 46 7.55 -6.49 -2.29
CA ILE A 46 7.23 -6.04 -0.92
C ILE A 46 5.92 -6.67 -0.45
N SER A 47 4.90 -6.74 -1.30
CA SER A 47 3.61 -7.35 -0.97
C SER A 47 3.69 -8.85 -0.63
N GLN A 48 4.71 -9.57 -1.11
CA GLN A 48 4.98 -10.94 -0.68
C GLN A 48 5.47 -10.98 0.77
N LEU A 49 6.39 -10.08 1.15
CA LEU A 49 6.91 -9.99 2.51
C LEU A 49 5.81 -9.63 3.52
N GLU A 50 5.01 -8.62 3.21
CA GLU A 50 3.86 -8.22 4.04
C GLU A 50 2.82 -9.34 4.15
N LYS A 51 2.52 -10.04 3.05
CA LYS A 51 1.59 -11.17 3.05
C LYS A 51 2.09 -12.35 3.89
N PHE A 52 3.39 -12.61 3.86
CA PHE A 52 4.02 -13.61 4.71
C PHE A 52 3.91 -13.20 6.19
N ARG A 53 4.25 -11.96 6.51
CA ARG A 53 4.15 -11.46 7.88
C ARG A 53 2.72 -11.46 8.41
N ALA A 54 1.76 -11.21 7.55
CA ALA A 54 0.35 -11.28 7.91
C ALA A 54 -0.08 -12.70 8.31
N CYS A 55 0.31 -13.71 7.54
CA CYS A 55 0.12 -15.12 7.87
C CYS A 55 0.95 -15.99 6.92
N PRO A 56 1.97 -16.74 7.42
CA PRO A 56 2.82 -17.59 6.60
C PRO A 56 2.04 -18.63 5.78
N PHE A 57 1.01 -19.24 6.35
CA PHE A 57 0.15 -20.19 5.64
C PHE A 57 -0.62 -19.54 4.48
N SER A 58 -1.20 -18.38 4.70
CA SER A 58 -1.91 -17.65 3.63
C SER A 58 -0.95 -17.26 2.50
N HIS A 59 0.29 -16.89 2.81
CA HIS A 59 1.34 -16.64 1.84
C HIS A 59 1.69 -17.93 1.07
N PHE A 60 1.87 -19.07 1.76
CA PHE A 60 2.14 -20.37 1.14
C PHE A 60 1.06 -20.76 0.13
N ILE A 61 -0.23 -20.63 0.49
CA ILE A 61 -1.30 -20.92 -0.47
C ILE A 61 -1.22 -20.00 -1.68
N ARG A 62 -1.04 -18.69 -1.45
CA ARG A 62 -1.08 -17.69 -2.54
C ARG A 62 0.11 -17.78 -3.49
N TYR A 63 1.33 -17.89 -2.96
CA TYR A 63 2.56 -17.77 -3.74
C TYR A 63 3.27 -19.11 -3.97
N GLY A 64 3.03 -20.10 -3.12
CA GLY A 64 3.53 -21.48 -3.27
C GLY A 64 2.59 -22.31 -4.15
N LEU A 65 1.37 -22.56 -3.67
CA LEU A 65 0.41 -23.44 -4.37
C LEU A 65 -0.34 -22.75 -5.53
N ARG A 66 -0.59 -21.44 -5.44
CA ARG A 66 -1.19 -20.60 -6.50
C ARG A 66 -2.51 -21.15 -7.04
N PRO A 67 -3.51 -21.42 -6.17
CA PRO A 67 -4.80 -21.87 -6.65
C PRO A 67 -5.43 -20.84 -7.59
N LYS A 68 -6.01 -21.29 -8.69
CA LYS A 68 -6.79 -20.42 -9.57
C LYS A 68 -8.14 -20.15 -8.92
N THR A 69 -8.52 -18.88 -8.88
CA THR A 69 -9.89 -18.46 -8.49
C THR A 69 -10.78 -18.47 -9.73
N LEU A 70 -12.05 -18.82 -9.54
CA LEU A 70 -13.05 -18.66 -10.60
C LEU A 70 -13.36 -17.17 -10.77
N GLU A 71 -13.45 -16.74 -12.02
CA GLU A 71 -13.88 -15.39 -12.35
C GLU A 71 -15.38 -15.24 -12.07
N THR A 72 -15.76 -14.10 -11.48
CA THR A 72 -17.17 -13.76 -11.22
C THR A 72 -17.70 -12.86 -12.33
N TYR A 73 -19.02 -12.93 -12.59
CA TYR A 73 -19.66 -12.08 -13.58
C TYR A 73 -19.65 -10.59 -13.19
N ASP A 74 -19.84 -10.31 -11.90
CA ASP A 74 -19.84 -8.96 -11.37
C ASP A 74 -18.41 -8.41 -11.28
N ILE A 75 -18.25 -7.11 -11.56
CA ILE A 75 -16.99 -6.40 -11.34
C ILE A 75 -16.78 -6.27 -9.83
N GLU A 76 -15.69 -6.82 -9.33
CA GLU A 76 -15.34 -6.75 -7.92
C GLU A 76 -14.76 -5.38 -7.55
N LYS A 77 -14.91 -4.98 -6.27
CA LYS A 77 -14.33 -3.71 -5.76
C LYS A 77 -12.83 -3.58 -6.04
N ARG A 78 -12.09 -4.69 -5.98
CA ARG A 78 -10.65 -4.72 -6.28
C ARG A 78 -10.36 -4.40 -7.74
N GLU A 79 -11.15 -4.95 -8.67
CA GLU A 79 -10.99 -4.70 -10.10
C GLU A 79 -11.32 -3.25 -10.44
N LEU A 80 -12.36 -2.70 -9.79
CA LEU A 80 -12.72 -1.29 -9.92
C LEU A 80 -11.63 -0.38 -9.36
N GLY A 81 -11.06 -0.74 -8.21
CA GLY A 81 -9.91 -0.03 -7.64
C GLY A 81 -8.71 0.00 -8.58
N SER A 82 -8.36 -1.14 -9.17
CA SER A 82 -7.29 -1.20 -10.18
C SER A 82 -7.62 -0.37 -11.43
N PHE A 83 -8.88 -0.33 -11.86
CA PHE A 83 -9.31 0.49 -12.99
C PHE A 83 -9.17 2.00 -12.71
N ILE A 84 -9.52 2.45 -11.51
CA ILE A 84 -9.32 3.84 -11.06
C ILE A 84 -7.81 4.16 -11.02
N HIS A 85 -7.01 3.24 -10.50
CA HIS A 85 -5.56 3.38 -10.44
C HIS A 85 -4.94 3.56 -11.83
N ASP A 86 -5.33 2.73 -12.81
CA ASP A 86 -4.87 2.86 -14.21
C ASP A 86 -5.26 4.23 -14.81
N GLY A 87 -6.45 4.74 -14.47
CA GLY A 87 -6.91 6.07 -14.90
C GLY A 87 -6.05 7.21 -14.32
N ILE A 88 -5.69 7.12 -13.03
CA ILE A 88 -4.79 8.10 -12.38
C ILE A 88 -3.36 7.98 -12.93
N GLU A 89 -2.90 6.78 -13.21
CA GLU A 89 -1.60 6.56 -13.86
C GLU A 89 -1.53 7.23 -15.23
N ALA A 90 -2.54 7.01 -16.08
CA ALA A 90 -2.61 7.64 -17.38
C ALA A 90 -2.68 9.17 -17.27
N PHE A 91 -3.42 9.69 -16.29
CA PHE A 91 -3.46 11.11 -15.99
C PHE A 91 -2.11 11.64 -15.52
N GLY A 92 -1.41 10.94 -14.64
CA GLY A 92 -0.08 11.34 -14.17
C GLY A 92 0.92 11.46 -15.32
N ARG A 93 0.91 10.53 -16.28
CA ARG A 93 1.73 10.62 -17.51
C ARG A 93 1.35 11.83 -18.35
N TYR A 94 0.04 12.06 -18.57
CA TYR A 94 -0.45 13.22 -19.29
C TYR A 94 0.02 14.53 -18.65
N VAL A 95 -0.07 14.65 -17.32
CA VAL A 95 0.40 15.81 -16.57
C VAL A 95 1.90 16.00 -16.72
N GLN A 96 2.70 14.94 -16.63
CA GLN A 96 4.14 15.02 -16.76
C GLN A 96 4.58 15.55 -18.14
N GLU A 97 3.88 15.14 -19.19
CA GLU A 97 4.11 15.60 -20.57
C GLU A 97 3.65 17.04 -20.82
N ASN A 98 2.60 17.47 -20.10
CA ASN A 98 1.93 18.75 -20.32
C ASN A 98 2.04 19.71 -19.13
N TYR A 99 3.01 19.54 -18.24
CA TYR A 99 3.09 20.29 -16.99
C TYR A 99 3.06 21.81 -17.20
N ALA A 100 3.76 22.34 -18.22
CA ALA A 100 3.83 23.77 -18.52
C ALA A 100 2.46 24.39 -18.89
N THR A 101 1.49 23.55 -19.28
CA THR A 101 0.15 23.99 -19.72
C THR A 101 -0.96 23.65 -18.72
N LEU A 102 -0.61 23.10 -17.54
CA LEU A 102 -1.61 22.72 -16.54
C LEU A 102 -2.50 23.88 -16.08
N GLU A 103 -1.97 25.10 -16.02
CA GLU A 103 -2.73 26.29 -15.65
C GLU A 103 -3.77 26.69 -16.71
N SER A 104 -3.52 26.31 -17.96
CA SER A 104 -4.38 26.60 -19.12
C SER A 104 -5.22 25.40 -19.56
N LEU A 105 -5.15 24.26 -18.83
CA LEU A 105 -5.92 23.07 -19.15
C LEU A 105 -7.42 23.36 -18.99
N SER A 106 -8.16 23.33 -20.11
CA SER A 106 -9.59 23.55 -20.06
C SER A 106 -10.32 22.35 -19.47
N GLU A 107 -11.46 22.62 -18.82
CA GLU A 107 -12.35 21.55 -18.33
C GLU A 107 -12.75 20.57 -19.44
N GLU A 108 -12.99 21.09 -20.65
CA GLU A 108 -13.35 20.29 -21.81
C GLU A 108 -12.23 19.34 -22.25
N ALA A 109 -10.98 19.83 -22.28
CA ALA A 109 -9.82 19.01 -22.61
C ALA A 109 -9.64 17.87 -21.58
N LEU A 110 -9.81 18.18 -20.30
CA LEU A 110 -9.73 17.19 -19.23
C LEU A 110 -10.85 16.13 -19.32
N ARG A 111 -12.08 16.56 -19.60
CA ARG A 111 -13.21 15.63 -19.82
C ARG A 111 -13.00 14.73 -21.02
N THR A 112 -12.50 15.28 -22.13
CA THR A 112 -12.21 14.52 -23.35
C THR A 112 -11.11 13.49 -23.09
N PHE A 113 -10.03 13.88 -22.43
CA PHE A 113 -8.95 12.97 -22.02
C PHE A 113 -9.49 11.81 -21.17
N LEU A 114 -10.25 12.13 -20.13
CA LEU A 114 -10.86 11.14 -19.24
C LEU A 114 -11.76 10.19 -20.00
N GLN A 115 -12.60 10.70 -20.88
CA GLN A 115 -13.51 9.87 -21.66
C GLN A 115 -12.73 8.82 -22.46
N THR A 116 -11.68 9.24 -23.16
CA THR A 116 -10.84 8.36 -23.96
C THR A 116 -10.15 7.29 -23.09
N VAL A 117 -9.47 7.72 -22.02
CA VAL A 117 -8.71 6.81 -21.14
C VAL A 117 -9.62 5.77 -20.48
N LEU A 118 -10.80 6.21 -20.01
CA LEU A 118 -11.70 5.30 -19.30
C LEU A 118 -12.46 4.35 -20.25
N GLU A 119 -12.82 4.81 -21.44
CA GLU A 119 -13.46 3.93 -22.43
C GLU A 119 -12.50 2.86 -22.93
N ASP A 120 -11.27 3.21 -23.24
CA ASP A 120 -10.25 2.27 -23.71
C ASP A 120 -9.78 1.35 -22.58
N GLY A 121 -9.57 1.88 -21.38
CA GLY A 121 -9.22 1.11 -20.20
C GLY A 121 -10.30 0.09 -19.82
N ALA A 122 -11.58 0.48 -19.89
CA ALA A 122 -12.69 -0.42 -19.61
C ALA A 122 -12.78 -1.55 -20.65
N LYS A 123 -12.64 -1.23 -21.94
CA LYS A 123 -12.64 -2.25 -23.02
C LYS A 123 -11.48 -3.23 -22.90
N THR A 124 -10.32 -2.74 -22.48
CA THR A 124 -9.12 -3.56 -22.35
C THR A 124 -9.17 -4.48 -21.12
N ARG A 125 -9.74 -3.99 -20.02
CA ARG A 125 -9.75 -4.69 -18.73
C ARG A 125 -10.91 -5.64 -18.54
N PHE A 126 -12.09 -5.28 -19.07
CA PHE A 126 -13.31 -6.04 -18.84
C PHE A 126 -13.84 -6.68 -20.13
N GLU A 127 -14.27 -7.92 -20.04
CA GLU A 127 -14.92 -8.60 -21.14
C GLU A 127 -16.24 -7.92 -21.52
N HIS A 128 -16.56 -7.89 -22.79
CA HIS A 128 -17.73 -7.18 -23.33
C HIS A 128 -19.05 -7.54 -22.62
N HIS A 129 -19.27 -8.81 -22.30
CA HIS A 129 -20.49 -9.26 -21.62
C HIS A 129 -20.61 -8.71 -20.19
N ARG A 130 -19.48 -8.47 -19.49
CA ARG A 130 -19.47 -7.84 -18.17
C ARG A 130 -19.81 -6.35 -18.25
N LEU A 131 -19.40 -5.68 -19.33
CA LEU A 131 -19.70 -4.26 -19.57
C LEU A 131 -21.18 -4.02 -19.91
N SER A 132 -21.92 -5.04 -20.40
CA SER A 132 -23.34 -4.91 -20.75
C SER A 132 -24.28 -4.93 -19.54
N SER A 133 -23.82 -5.35 -18.34
CA SER A 133 -24.63 -5.36 -17.13
C SER A 133 -25.00 -3.92 -16.67
N PRO A 134 -26.29 -3.62 -16.42
CA PRO A 134 -26.69 -2.30 -15.92
C PRO A 134 -25.99 -1.90 -14.63
N ARG A 135 -25.75 -2.87 -13.74
CA ARG A 135 -25.02 -2.67 -12.49
C ARG A 135 -23.57 -2.23 -12.75
N ASN A 136 -22.88 -2.95 -13.62
CA ASN A 136 -21.49 -2.66 -13.95
C ASN A 136 -21.37 -1.31 -14.69
N GLN A 137 -22.31 -1.00 -15.60
CA GLN A 137 -22.39 0.33 -16.25
C GLN A 137 -22.57 1.46 -15.25
N PHE A 138 -23.41 1.27 -14.24
CA PHE A 138 -23.59 2.25 -13.17
C PHE A 138 -22.28 2.50 -12.41
N PHE A 139 -21.57 1.43 -12.02
CA PHE A 139 -20.29 1.56 -11.33
C PHE A 139 -19.23 2.24 -12.18
N LEU A 140 -19.14 1.90 -13.47
CA LEU A 140 -18.20 2.53 -14.38
C LEU A 140 -18.50 4.01 -14.59
N LYS A 141 -19.79 4.38 -14.76
CA LYS A 141 -20.18 5.78 -14.86
C LYS A 141 -19.79 6.56 -13.61
N ARG A 142 -20.12 6.04 -12.42
CA ARG A 142 -19.77 6.66 -11.15
C ARG A 142 -18.26 6.81 -10.98
N SER A 143 -17.49 5.78 -11.34
CA SER A 143 -16.02 5.84 -11.30
C SER A 143 -15.46 6.92 -12.20
N LYS A 144 -16.08 7.17 -13.35
CA LYS A 144 -15.70 8.24 -14.27
C LYS A 144 -15.89 9.63 -13.65
N GLU A 145 -17.04 9.86 -13.01
CA GLU A 145 -17.35 11.12 -12.33
C GLU A 145 -16.37 11.37 -11.18
N ASN A 146 -16.14 10.36 -10.35
CA ASN A 146 -15.18 10.44 -9.25
C ASN A 146 -13.75 10.70 -9.71
N LEU A 147 -13.33 10.04 -10.79
CA LEU A 147 -11.98 10.20 -11.31
C LEU A 147 -11.76 11.62 -11.85
N TYR A 148 -12.79 12.22 -12.42
CA TYR A 148 -12.73 13.62 -12.84
C TYR A 148 -12.48 14.58 -11.66
N ASP A 149 -13.23 14.40 -10.57
CA ASP A 149 -13.07 15.22 -9.37
C ASP A 149 -11.69 14.99 -8.70
N LEU A 150 -11.21 13.74 -8.69
CA LEU A 150 -9.87 13.38 -8.23
C LEU A 150 -8.78 14.09 -9.02
N MET A 151 -8.88 14.12 -10.34
CA MET A 151 -7.91 14.79 -11.21
C MET A 151 -7.87 16.31 -10.97
N LEU A 152 -9.03 16.95 -10.81
CA LEU A 152 -9.09 18.36 -10.44
C LEU A 152 -8.39 18.62 -9.10
N GLY A 153 -8.63 17.76 -8.11
CA GLY A 153 -7.98 17.87 -6.81
C GLY A 153 -6.46 17.68 -6.87
N ILE A 154 -5.98 16.70 -7.65
CA ILE A 154 -4.55 16.46 -7.88
C ILE A 154 -3.90 17.68 -8.57
N ILE A 155 -4.55 18.28 -9.57
CA ILE A 155 -4.04 19.52 -10.22
C ILE A 155 -3.89 20.63 -9.19
N GLU A 156 -4.88 20.83 -8.32
CA GLU A 156 -4.82 21.85 -7.26
C GLU A 156 -3.66 21.61 -6.28
N GLN A 157 -3.45 20.35 -5.86
CA GLN A 157 -2.31 19.98 -5.02
C GLN A 157 -0.97 20.26 -5.73
N MET A 158 -0.87 19.90 -6.99
CA MET A 158 0.35 20.15 -7.77
C MET A 158 0.66 21.65 -7.91
N LYS A 159 -0.37 22.51 -8.05
CA LYS A 159 -0.21 23.96 -8.04
C LYS A 159 0.22 24.50 -6.68
N ALA A 160 -0.26 23.89 -5.61
CA ALA A 160 0.07 24.26 -4.24
C ALA A 160 1.41 23.71 -3.73
N SER A 161 2.14 22.93 -4.54
CA SER A 161 3.42 22.32 -4.18
C SER A 161 4.56 22.83 -5.07
N ARG A 162 5.78 22.86 -4.53
CA ARG A 162 7.04 22.98 -5.30
C ARG A 162 7.61 21.63 -5.69
N PHE A 163 7.16 20.55 -5.05
CA PHE A 163 7.50 19.21 -5.48
C PHE A 163 6.83 18.95 -6.84
N ARG A 164 7.60 18.40 -7.76
CA ARG A 164 7.16 18.11 -9.13
C ARG A 164 7.22 16.63 -9.37
N GLN A 165 6.19 16.10 -9.99
CA GLN A 165 6.15 14.70 -10.38
C GLN A 165 7.29 14.41 -11.36
N VAL A 166 8.20 13.51 -10.96
CA VAL A 166 9.33 13.07 -11.78
C VAL A 166 9.17 11.62 -12.23
N GLY A 167 8.23 10.88 -11.65
CA GLY A 167 7.94 9.50 -12.02
C GLY A 167 6.52 9.08 -11.70
N GLN A 168 5.98 8.23 -12.58
CA GLN A 168 4.68 7.56 -12.45
C GLN A 168 4.86 6.08 -12.75
N GLU A 169 4.32 5.19 -11.88
CA GLU A 169 4.50 3.73 -11.99
C GLU A 169 5.99 3.35 -12.15
N VAL A 170 6.81 3.92 -11.30
CA VAL A 170 8.26 3.79 -11.40
C VAL A 170 8.70 2.41 -10.95
N HIS A 171 9.17 1.59 -11.88
CA HIS A 171 9.72 0.29 -11.57
C HIS A 171 11.10 0.42 -10.91
N PHE A 172 11.25 -0.02 -9.66
CA PHE A 172 12.55 -0.27 -9.05
C PHE A 172 12.83 -1.78 -9.07
N GLY A 173 14.00 -2.14 -9.53
CA GLY A 173 14.35 -3.55 -9.77
C GLY A 173 15.51 -3.71 -10.72
N GLN A 174 15.92 -4.96 -10.99
CA GLN A 174 17.06 -5.25 -11.86
C GLN A 174 16.93 -4.69 -13.29
N ARG A 175 15.69 -4.51 -13.77
CA ARG A 175 15.39 -3.94 -15.10
C ARG A 175 14.54 -2.68 -14.99
N GLY A 176 14.48 -2.10 -13.80
CA GLY A 176 13.72 -0.87 -13.53
C GLY A 176 14.52 0.38 -13.85
N SER A 177 13.83 1.52 -13.82
CA SER A 177 14.44 2.85 -13.88
C SER A 177 15.19 3.23 -12.61
N LEU A 178 14.83 2.60 -11.48
CA LEU A 178 15.55 2.68 -10.22
C LEU A 178 16.16 1.31 -9.87
N PRO A 179 17.31 1.28 -9.18
CA PRO A 179 17.93 0.04 -8.74
C PRO A 179 17.05 -0.68 -7.70
N PRO A 180 17.17 -2.02 -7.59
CA PRO A 180 16.47 -2.78 -6.55
C PRO A 180 17.07 -2.49 -5.17
N ILE A 181 16.30 -2.76 -4.13
CA ILE A 181 16.83 -2.85 -2.76
C ILE A 181 17.38 -4.27 -2.58
N TYR A 182 18.67 -4.37 -2.30
CA TYR A 182 19.29 -5.67 -2.05
C TYR A 182 19.17 -6.07 -0.60
N LEU A 183 18.65 -7.29 -0.37
CA LEU A 183 18.51 -7.91 0.93
C LEU A 183 19.45 -9.10 1.01
N GLN A 184 20.29 -9.15 2.06
CA GLN A 184 21.19 -10.27 2.31
C GLN A 184 20.42 -11.45 2.89
N LEU A 185 20.65 -12.65 2.36
CA LEU A 185 20.06 -13.92 2.79
C LEU A 185 21.15 -14.97 2.91
N GLY A 186 21.82 -15.05 4.06
CA GLY A 186 23.01 -15.87 4.22
C GLY A 186 24.12 -15.45 3.24
N GLU A 187 24.53 -16.37 2.35
CA GLU A 187 25.49 -16.08 1.27
C GLU A 187 24.83 -15.54 0.01
N ASP A 188 23.54 -15.65 -0.12
CA ASP A 188 22.76 -15.21 -1.27
C ASP A 188 22.27 -13.75 -1.10
N VAL A 189 21.91 -13.12 -2.21
CA VAL A 189 21.33 -11.76 -2.24
C VAL A 189 20.02 -11.80 -3.01
N ILE A 190 18.98 -11.30 -2.40
CA ILE A 190 17.65 -11.16 -3.03
C ILE A 190 17.44 -9.70 -3.44
N ALA A 191 17.06 -9.50 -4.69
CA ALA A 191 16.62 -8.20 -5.18
C ALA A 191 15.14 -7.97 -4.82
N LEU A 192 14.87 -6.95 -3.98
CA LEU A 192 13.52 -6.49 -3.74
C LEU A 192 13.11 -5.55 -4.87
N GLU A 193 12.01 -5.88 -5.53
CA GLU A 193 11.49 -5.17 -6.69
C GLU A 193 10.05 -4.73 -6.47
N GLY A 194 9.63 -3.69 -7.16
CA GLY A 194 8.25 -3.19 -7.12
C GLY A 194 8.01 -2.00 -8.01
N PHE A 195 6.81 -1.48 -7.91
CA PHE A 195 6.38 -0.27 -8.61
C PHE A 195 5.98 0.78 -7.58
N ILE A 196 6.48 2.00 -7.76
CA ILE A 196 6.14 3.16 -6.97
C ILE A 196 5.14 3.96 -7.78
N ASP A 197 3.93 4.15 -7.25
CA ASP A 197 2.84 4.78 -8.00
C ASP A 197 3.23 6.17 -8.48
N ARG A 198 3.80 7.00 -7.59
CA ARG A 198 4.25 8.36 -7.92
C ARG A 198 5.47 8.77 -7.09
N ILE A 199 6.42 9.42 -7.76
CA ILE A 199 7.58 10.07 -7.13
C ILE A 199 7.55 11.54 -7.50
N ASP A 200 7.59 12.40 -6.48
CA ASP A 200 7.75 13.84 -6.66
C ASP A 200 9.09 14.29 -6.07
N LYS A 201 9.72 15.27 -6.73
CA LYS A 201 11.04 15.80 -6.36
C LYS A 201 11.00 17.32 -6.30
N ALA A 202 11.74 17.89 -5.34
CA ALA A 202 12.02 19.31 -5.24
C ALA A 202 13.52 19.54 -5.10
N THR A 203 14.02 20.66 -5.64
CA THR A 203 15.44 21.05 -5.59
C THR A 203 15.63 22.27 -4.69
N PHE A 204 16.66 22.22 -3.84
CA PHE A 204 17.03 23.24 -2.85
C PHE A 204 18.51 23.58 -3.02
N GLY A 205 18.82 24.49 -3.96
CA GLY A 205 20.21 24.76 -4.35
C GLY A 205 20.84 23.54 -5.04
N GLU A 206 21.92 23.00 -4.47
CA GLU A 206 22.59 21.79 -4.96
C GLU A 206 21.95 20.49 -4.45
N ASN A 207 21.12 20.56 -3.42
CA ASN A 207 20.45 19.42 -2.82
C ASN A 207 19.06 19.20 -3.42
N SER A 208 18.59 17.98 -3.35
CA SER A 208 17.23 17.62 -3.75
C SER A 208 16.60 16.68 -2.77
N ALA A 209 15.27 16.72 -2.71
CA ALA A 209 14.47 15.87 -1.83
C ALA A 209 13.37 15.18 -2.63
N VAL A 210 13.05 13.95 -2.24
CA VAL A 210 11.99 13.14 -2.86
C VAL A 210 10.92 12.77 -1.85
N ILE A 211 9.70 12.72 -2.34
CA ILE A 211 8.56 12.12 -1.67
C ILE A 211 7.97 11.02 -2.55
N VAL A 212 7.42 10.00 -1.91
CA VAL A 212 6.69 8.94 -2.60
C VAL A 212 5.22 9.00 -2.22
N ILE A 213 4.34 8.77 -3.18
CA ILE A 213 2.90 8.78 -2.99
C ILE A 213 2.36 7.46 -3.55
N ASP A 214 1.60 6.75 -2.73
CA ASP A 214 0.96 5.48 -3.06
C ASP A 214 -0.55 5.68 -3.05
N TYR A 215 -1.23 5.30 -4.14
CA TYR A 215 -2.66 5.49 -4.33
C TYR A 215 -3.46 4.38 -3.67
N LYS A 216 -4.44 4.73 -2.84
CA LYS A 216 -5.28 3.76 -2.13
C LYS A 216 -6.77 3.99 -2.39
N THR A 217 -7.47 2.98 -2.86
CA THR A 217 -8.93 3.01 -3.07
C THR A 217 -9.73 2.75 -1.80
N GLY A 218 -9.06 2.53 -0.66
CA GLY A 218 -9.67 2.34 0.65
C GLY A 218 -8.97 3.17 1.72
N LYS A 219 -9.56 3.24 2.91
CA LYS A 219 -8.91 3.86 4.07
C LYS A 219 -7.66 3.08 4.44
N LYS A 220 -6.53 3.72 4.37
CA LYS A 220 -5.23 3.21 4.81
C LYS A 220 -4.49 4.34 5.51
N GLU A 221 -4.18 4.16 6.77
CA GLU A 221 -3.38 5.08 7.57
C GLU A 221 -2.05 4.40 7.90
N ILE A 222 -1.02 5.18 8.18
CA ILE A 222 0.23 4.60 8.69
C ILE A 222 0.02 4.19 10.13
N ASP A 223 0.11 2.90 10.40
CA ASP A 223 0.05 2.31 11.73
C ASP A 223 1.48 1.94 12.17
N LEU A 224 2.01 2.69 13.15
CA LEU A 224 3.37 2.48 13.64
C LEU A 224 3.58 1.06 14.15
N SER A 225 2.57 0.47 14.82
CA SER A 225 2.65 -0.88 15.33
C SER A 225 2.81 -1.90 14.21
N LYS A 226 2.06 -1.74 13.11
CA LYS A 226 2.16 -2.60 11.93
C LYS A 226 3.46 -2.40 11.17
N LEU A 227 3.95 -1.16 11.06
CA LEU A 227 5.23 -0.86 10.44
C LEU A 227 6.36 -1.55 11.22
N LEU A 228 6.42 -1.34 12.53
CA LEU A 228 7.45 -1.95 13.39
C LEU A 228 7.32 -3.48 13.48
N ASP A 229 6.13 -4.03 13.32
CA ASP A 229 5.93 -5.49 13.20
C ASP A 229 6.34 -6.05 11.83
N GLY A 230 6.45 -5.23 10.78
CA GLY A 230 6.78 -5.68 9.42
C GLY A 230 5.56 -6.02 8.54
N LEU A 231 4.38 -5.53 8.91
CA LEU A 231 3.12 -5.68 8.16
C LEU A 231 2.88 -4.57 7.13
N ASP A 232 3.40 -3.37 7.36
CA ASP A 232 3.23 -2.19 6.52
C ASP A 232 4.60 -1.62 6.12
N LEU A 233 5.32 -2.34 5.25
CA LEU A 233 6.68 -1.99 4.80
C LEU A 233 6.72 -1.11 3.54
N GLN A 234 5.63 -1.12 2.78
CA GLN A 234 5.55 -0.61 1.41
C GLN A 234 6.07 0.82 1.29
N LEU A 235 5.52 1.78 2.05
CA LEU A 235 5.90 3.19 1.93
C LEU A 235 7.36 3.45 2.30
N MET A 236 7.86 2.80 3.35
CA MET A 236 9.25 2.99 3.78
C MET A 236 10.24 2.42 2.76
N LEU A 237 9.98 1.24 2.24
CA LEU A 237 10.82 0.64 1.22
C LEU A 237 10.71 1.37 -0.13
N TYR A 238 9.56 1.94 -0.47
CA TYR A 238 9.42 2.80 -1.65
C TYR A 238 10.24 4.09 -1.51
N LEU A 239 10.16 4.74 -0.35
CA LEU A 239 10.95 5.94 -0.09
C LEU A 239 12.45 5.63 -0.12
N MET A 240 12.86 4.50 0.46
CA MET A 240 14.25 4.02 0.39
C MET A 240 14.69 3.80 -1.06
N ALA A 241 13.87 3.17 -1.91
CA ALA A 241 14.19 2.95 -3.31
C ALA A 241 14.30 4.28 -4.09
N ALA A 242 13.39 5.23 -3.83
CA ALA A 242 13.36 6.51 -4.51
C ALA A 242 14.54 7.44 -4.12
N SER A 243 15.07 7.32 -2.89
CA SER A 243 16.15 8.17 -2.36
C SER A 243 17.57 7.64 -2.63
N GLN A 244 17.74 6.50 -3.33
CA GLN A 244 19.07 5.90 -3.57
C GLN A 244 20.05 6.79 -4.37
N ASN A 245 19.56 7.75 -5.14
CA ASN A 245 20.38 8.63 -6.00
C ASN A 245 20.85 9.90 -5.29
N GLN A 246 21.14 9.85 -4.00
CA GLN A 246 21.57 10.98 -3.15
C GLN A 246 20.48 12.05 -2.93
N ASP A 247 19.23 11.76 -3.29
CA ASP A 247 18.10 12.59 -2.93
C ASP A 247 17.75 12.40 -1.45
N GLU A 248 17.41 13.48 -0.76
CA GLU A 248 16.96 13.38 0.63
C GLU A 248 15.57 12.70 0.68
N ALA A 249 15.42 11.68 1.51
CA ALA A 249 14.14 11.06 1.80
C ALA A 249 13.29 12.04 2.62
N ALA A 250 12.30 12.69 1.99
CA ALA A 250 11.56 13.76 2.62
C ALA A 250 10.20 13.34 3.16
N GLY A 251 9.55 12.35 2.55
CA GLY A 251 8.26 11.87 3.03
C GLY A 251 7.67 10.74 2.20
N ALA A 252 6.72 10.04 2.79
CA ALA A 252 6.02 8.93 2.18
C ALA A 252 4.53 8.99 2.55
N PHE A 253 3.66 8.94 1.56
CA PHE A 253 2.25 9.26 1.71
C PHE A 253 1.33 8.29 1.02
N TYR A 254 0.14 8.13 1.59
CA TYR A 254 -1.03 7.62 0.90
C TYR A 254 -1.85 8.78 0.33
N LEU A 255 -2.37 8.61 -0.88
CA LEU A 255 -3.41 9.45 -1.44
C LEU A 255 -4.67 8.61 -1.63
N HIS A 256 -5.73 8.97 -0.91
CA HIS A 256 -6.97 8.22 -0.92
C HIS A 256 -7.82 8.58 -2.14
N LEU A 257 -8.07 7.57 -2.98
CA LEU A 257 -8.91 7.66 -4.19
C LEU A 257 -10.37 7.22 -3.90
N SER A 258 -10.75 7.16 -2.62
CA SER A 258 -12.02 6.56 -2.22
C SER A 258 -13.20 7.49 -2.49
N ASP A 259 -14.26 6.85 -2.96
CA ASP A 259 -15.61 7.36 -3.11
C ASP A 259 -16.34 7.27 -1.75
N GLU A 260 -15.81 7.91 -0.70
CA GLU A 260 -16.59 8.05 0.53
C GLU A 260 -17.78 8.95 0.21
N LEU A 261 -18.97 8.43 0.48
CA LEU A 261 -20.19 9.25 0.53
C LEU A 261 -19.93 10.34 1.58
N LEU A 262 -19.60 11.53 1.11
CA LEU A 262 -19.48 12.67 1.99
C LEU A 262 -20.88 12.93 2.56
N GLU A 263 -21.04 12.79 3.87
CA GLU A 263 -22.22 13.24 4.58
C GLU A 263 -22.27 14.77 4.58
N VAL A 264 -22.59 15.36 3.44
CA VAL A 264 -22.71 16.80 3.27
C VAL A 264 -24.08 17.10 2.69
N ASP A 265 -24.72 18.18 3.13
CA ASP A 265 -25.98 18.62 2.55
C ASP A 265 -25.76 18.97 1.08
N PHE A 266 -26.37 18.20 0.17
CA PHE A 266 -26.26 18.32 -1.29
C PHE A 266 -26.64 19.70 -1.85
N ARG A 267 -27.22 20.56 -1.04
CA ARG A 267 -27.58 21.93 -1.40
C ARG A 267 -26.40 22.90 -1.39
N GLU A 268 -25.28 22.54 -0.73
CA GLU A 268 -24.11 23.40 -0.56
C GLU A 268 -22.90 22.88 -1.34
N LYS A 269 -22.84 23.17 -2.65
CA LYS A 269 -21.74 22.72 -3.53
C LYS A 269 -20.34 23.08 -3.02
N GLU A 270 -20.17 24.25 -2.39
CA GLU A 270 -18.89 24.67 -1.83
C GLU A 270 -18.44 23.77 -0.66
N LYS A 271 -19.37 23.37 0.20
CA LYS A 271 -19.04 22.44 1.31
C LYS A 271 -18.70 21.05 0.82
N ILE A 272 -19.38 20.59 -0.25
CA ILE A 272 -19.04 19.32 -0.90
C ILE A 272 -17.61 19.37 -1.44
N LEU A 273 -17.27 20.42 -2.17
CA LEU A 273 -15.92 20.60 -2.73
C LEU A 273 -14.86 20.69 -1.64
N GLN A 274 -15.11 21.45 -0.57
CA GLN A 274 -14.18 21.56 0.56
C GLN A 274 -14.00 20.21 1.31
N ALA A 275 -15.09 19.48 1.52
CA ALA A 275 -15.03 18.15 2.13
C ALA A 275 -14.23 17.18 1.25
N PHE A 276 -14.46 17.20 -0.06
CA PHE A 276 -13.74 16.41 -1.03
C PHE A 276 -12.23 16.76 -1.05
N LYS A 277 -11.87 18.05 -1.07
CA LYS A 277 -10.47 18.49 -0.99
C LYS A 277 -9.77 17.96 0.26
N LYS A 278 -10.45 17.85 1.40
CA LYS A 278 -9.91 17.27 2.64
C LYS A 278 -9.65 15.76 2.52
N THR A 279 -10.37 15.02 1.67
CA THR A 279 -10.10 13.59 1.47
C THR A 279 -8.84 13.35 0.65
N LEU A 280 -8.44 14.33 -0.17
CA LEU A 280 -7.26 14.25 -1.04
C LEU A 280 -5.95 14.66 -0.35
N LEU A 281 -5.98 15.10 0.91
CA LEU A 281 -4.74 15.44 1.61
C LEU A 281 -3.82 14.22 1.71
N PHE A 282 -2.53 14.44 1.51
CA PHE A 282 -1.50 13.43 1.67
C PHE A 282 -1.45 12.95 3.12
N ASP A 283 -1.69 11.68 3.30
CA ASP A 283 -1.75 11.00 4.59
C ASP A 283 -0.50 10.14 4.78
N GLY A 284 0.45 10.58 5.62
CA GLY A 284 1.71 9.87 5.72
C GLY A 284 2.73 10.56 6.62
N LEU A 285 4.00 10.23 6.40
CA LEU A 285 5.13 10.71 7.18
C LEU A 285 5.95 11.73 6.39
N VAL A 286 6.41 12.77 7.08
CA VAL A 286 7.26 13.81 6.49
C VAL A 286 8.34 14.23 7.49
N ILE A 287 9.53 14.61 6.99
CA ILE A 287 10.59 15.14 7.85
C ILE A 287 10.27 16.56 8.31
N ASN A 288 10.66 16.86 9.55
CA ASN A 288 10.48 18.18 10.17
C ASN A 288 11.57 19.16 9.72
N LYS A 289 11.53 19.55 8.43
CA LYS A 289 12.35 20.62 7.88
C LYS A 289 11.44 21.70 7.30
N PRO A 290 11.51 22.94 7.81
CA PRO A 290 10.61 24.03 7.38
C PRO A 290 10.62 24.27 5.88
N GLU A 291 11.80 24.17 5.24
CA GLU A 291 11.94 24.30 3.77
C GLU A 291 11.22 23.20 3.00
N ILE A 292 11.24 21.95 3.51
CA ILE A 292 10.55 20.80 2.92
C ILE A 292 9.04 20.97 3.09
N LEU A 293 8.58 21.26 4.31
CA LEU A 293 7.14 21.42 4.59
C LEU A 293 6.54 22.53 3.74
N LYS A 294 7.22 23.69 3.63
CA LYS A 294 6.80 24.79 2.76
C LYS A 294 6.93 24.50 1.27
N ALA A 295 7.78 23.56 0.87
CA ALA A 295 7.86 23.15 -0.50
C ALA A 295 6.76 22.16 -0.88
N ILE A 296 6.34 21.28 0.04
CA ILE A 296 5.21 20.36 -0.19
C ILE A 296 3.90 21.15 -0.23
N ASP A 297 3.72 22.14 0.65
CA ASP A 297 2.54 22.99 0.72
C ASP A 297 2.95 24.46 0.81
N VAL A 298 2.95 25.16 -0.34
CA VAL A 298 3.39 26.58 -0.41
C VAL A 298 2.48 27.52 0.37
N ASN A 299 1.23 27.11 0.58
CA ASN A 299 0.23 27.84 1.37
C ASN A 299 0.13 27.26 2.79
N TYR A 300 1.19 26.62 3.26
CA TYR A 300 1.21 25.91 4.54
C TYR A 300 0.60 26.77 5.66
N ASP A 301 -0.62 26.42 6.03
CA ASP A 301 -1.32 26.89 7.21
C ASP A 301 -1.75 25.66 8.01
N GLU A 302 -1.27 25.57 9.25
CA GLU A 302 -1.61 24.44 10.14
C GLU A 302 -3.11 24.27 10.37
N LYS A 303 -3.87 25.36 10.25
CA LYS A 303 -5.33 25.35 10.41
C LYS A 303 -6.07 24.90 9.16
N ASN A 304 -5.49 25.19 7.99
CA ASN A 304 -6.10 24.90 6.70
C ASN A 304 -5.06 24.30 5.72
N PRO A 305 -4.55 23.10 5.95
CA PRO A 305 -3.58 22.48 5.06
C PRO A 305 -4.19 22.25 3.67
N THR A 306 -3.39 22.47 2.63
CA THR A 306 -3.83 22.32 1.23
C THR A 306 -3.37 20.97 0.64
N VAL A 307 -2.22 20.48 1.09
CA VAL A 307 -1.60 19.26 0.56
C VAL A 307 -1.40 18.20 1.64
N LEU A 308 -0.94 18.57 2.82
CA LEU A 308 -0.56 17.65 3.89
C LEU A 308 -1.67 17.48 4.94
N ARG A 309 -1.90 16.23 5.36
CA ARG A 309 -2.70 15.95 6.56
C ARG A 309 -1.78 15.83 7.77
N PHE A 310 -2.11 16.56 8.83
CA PHE A 310 -1.38 16.49 10.07
C PHE A 310 -2.19 15.86 11.19
N TYR A 311 -1.54 15.01 11.98
CA TYR A 311 -2.08 14.41 13.19
C TYR A 311 -1.52 15.14 14.40
N GLY A 312 -2.33 15.83 15.18
CA GLY A 312 -1.87 16.61 16.32
C GLY A 312 -2.56 16.20 17.61
N ARG A 313 -1.79 16.08 18.72
CA ARG A 313 -2.31 15.77 20.04
C ARG A 313 -2.88 16.97 20.79
N LYS A 314 -2.50 18.20 20.47
CA LYS A 314 -3.02 19.44 21.11
C LYS A 314 -3.01 20.60 20.12
N LYS A 315 -3.99 21.51 20.30
CA LYS A 315 -4.20 22.70 19.45
C LYS A 315 -3.02 23.68 19.39
N ASP A 316 -2.06 23.58 20.29
CA ASP A 316 -1.04 24.61 20.51
C ASP A 316 0.43 24.11 20.49
N VAL A 317 0.69 22.86 20.08
CA VAL A 317 2.05 22.29 20.05
C VAL A 317 2.35 21.71 18.67
N ILE A 318 3.50 22.13 18.12
CA ILE A 318 4.03 21.78 16.79
C ILE A 318 4.45 20.30 16.67
N GLU A 319 4.34 19.52 17.72
CA GLU A 319 4.64 18.07 17.68
C GLU A 319 3.46 17.30 17.11
N LYS A 320 3.52 17.04 15.83
CA LYS A 320 2.56 16.18 15.11
C LYS A 320 3.18 14.82 14.97
N ASP A 321 2.42 13.79 15.28
CA ASP A 321 2.87 12.39 15.27
C ASP A 321 3.47 11.96 13.92
N ASN A 322 3.08 12.58 12.82
CA ASN A 322 3.54 12.26 11.47
C ASN A 322 4.59 13.23 10.89
N VAL A 323 5.08 14.19 11.70
CA VAL A 323 6.18 15.09 11.34
C VAL A 323 7.42 14.66 12.14
N LEU A 324 8.36 14.01 11.49
CA LEU A 324 9.46 13.29 12.12
C LEU A 324 10.78 14.05 12.01
N SER A 325 11.67 13.92 13.01
CA SER A 325 13.07 14.27 12.79
C SER A 325 13.70 13.38 11.73
N THR A 326 14.77 13.83 11.10
CA THR A 326 15.52 13.03 10.11
C THR A 326 15.95 11.69 10.71
N ASP A 327 16.41 11.68 11.97
CA ASP A 327 16.86 10.47 12.65
C ASP A 327 15.72 9.45 12.82
N LYS A 328 14.51 9.90 13.18
CA LYS A 328 13.33 9.04 13.29
C LYS A 328 12.93 8.42 11.95
N LEU A 329 12.94 9.22 10.88
CA LEU A 329 12.63 8.70 9.56
C LEU A 329 13.69 7.69 9.11
N THR A 330 14.97 7.99 9.30
CA THR A 330 16.09 7.07 9.01
C THR A 330 15.94 5.76 9.79
N TYR A 331 15.64 5.86 11.08
CA TYR A 331 15.37 4.66 11.89
C TYR A 331 14.22 3.82 11.32
N LEU A 332 13.12 4.42 10.91
CA LEU A 332 11.98 3.67 10.34
C LEU A 332 12.33 3.03 9.00
N LEU A 333 13.14 3.68 8.15
CA LEU A 333 13.62 3.12 6.90
C LEU A 333 14.50 1.88 7.15
N ASP A 334 15.48 2.00 8.05
CA ASP A 334 16.38 0.92 8.41
C ASP A 334 15.64 -0.23 9.09
N HIS A 335 14.70 0.09 9.97
CA HIS A 335 13.83 -0.90 10.62
C HIS A 335 12.97 -1.67 9.62
N ALA A 336 12.38 -0.96 8.65
CA ALA A 336 11.59 -1.60 7.59
C ALA A 336 12.45 -2.58 6.76
N LYS A 337 13.69 -2.19 6.43
CA LYS A 337 14.64 -3.06 5.75
C LYS A 337 15.00 -4.29 6.60
N HIS A 338 15.24 -4.10 7.89
CA HIS A 338 15.55 -5.19 8.83
C HIS A 338 14.38 -6.19 8.92
N ARG A 339 13.13 -5.70 9.07
CA ARG A 339 11.94 -6.54 9.07
C ARG A 339 11.74 -7.29 7.75
N ALA A 340 12.08 -6.65 6.64
CA ALA A 340 12.04 -7.32 5.34
C ALA A 340 13.01 -8.50 5.28
N ILE A 341 14.21 -8.37 5.84
CA ILE A 341 15.21 -9.44 5.93
C ILE A 341 14.71 -10.57 6.83
N GLU A 342 14.20 -10.28 8.04
CA GLU A 342 13.63 -11.30 8.94
C GLU A 342 12.50 -12.10 8.28
N ASN A 343 11.58 -11.40 7.60
CA ASN A 343 10.49 -12.05 6.87
C ASN A 343 11.02 -12.96 5.75
N LEU A 344 12.04 -12.49 5.04
CA LEU A 344 12.70 -13.23 3.96
C LEU A 344 13.39 -14.49 4.48
N GLU A 345 14.12 -14.39 5.59
CA GLU A 345 14.81 -15.52 6.23
C GLU A 345 13.82 -16.59 6.67
N ALA A 346 12.75 -16.20 7.37
CA ALA A 346 11.71 -17.14 7.81
C ALA A 346 11.01 -17.83 6.62
N MET A 347 10.74 -17.08 5.53
CA MET A 347 10.24 -17.67 4.29
C MET A 347 11.21 -18.68 3.68
N TYR A 348 12.50 -18.35 3.63
CA TYR A 348 13.53 -19.20 3.05
C TYR A 348 13.73 -20.49 3.87
N GLN A 349 13.57 -20.40 5.19
CA GLN A 349 13.55 -21.54 6.10
C GLN A 349 12.28 -22.41 5.98
N GLY A 350 11.33 -22.01 5.11
CA GLY A 350 10.13 -22.79 4.83
C GLY A 350 9.03 -22.66 5.86
N ASP A 351 8.99 -21.59 6.64
CA ASP A 351 7.90 -21.36 7.60
C ASP A 351 6.57 -21.20 6.87
N ILE A 352 5.62 -22.10 7.13
CA ILE A 352 4.25 -22.11 6.58
C ILE A 352 3.20 -22.24 7.69
N LYS A 353 3.53 -21.83 8.91
CA LYS A 353 2.61 -21.92 10.06
C LYS A 353 1.30 -21.17 9.81
N ILE A 354 0.22 -21.70 10.36
CA ILE A 354 -1.02 -20.97 10.54
C ILE A 354 -0.83 -20.04 11.75
N TYR A 355 -0.38 -18.82 11.50
CA TYR A 355 -0.07 -17.85 12.54
C TYR A 355 -0.46 -16.44 12.10
N PRO A 356 -1.79 -16.19 11.93
CA PRO A 356 -2.29 -14.90 11.49
C PRO A 356 -2.08 -13.82 12.55
N TYR A 357 -1.76 -12.59 12.12
CA TYR A 357 -1.69 -11.46 13.04
C TYR A 357 -3.07 -11.00 13.51
N GLN A 358 -3.08 -10.36 14.68
CA GLN A 358 -4.21 -9.60 15.21
C GLN A 358 -3.72 -8.32 15.88
N THR A 359 -4.37 -7.21 15.57
CA THR A 359 -4.28 -5.94 16.29
C THR A 359 -5.58 -5.72 17.08
N ASN A 360 -5.66 -4.61 17.80
CA ASN A 360 -6.93 -4.16 18.41
C ASN A 360 -7.97 -3.68 17.39
N LYS A 361 -7.57 -3.43 16.12
CA LYS A 361 -8.45 -2.90 15.06
C LYS A 361 -8.84 -3.95 14.02
N ASP A 362 -7.94 -4.85 13.67
CA ASP A 362 -8.12 -5.82 12.58
C ASP A 362 -7.27 -7.08 12.76
N ASN A 363 -7.44 -8.05 11.85
CA ASN A 363 -6.65 -9.26 11.81
C ASN A 363 -6.50 -9.80 10.38
N ALA A 364 -5.54 -10.69 10.18
CA ALA A 364 -5.25 -11.31 8.89
C ALA A 364 -6.40 -12.16 8.31
N CYS A 365 -7.32 -12.63 9.17
CA CYS A 365 -8.39 -13.55 8.78
C CYS A 365 -9.64 -12.85 8.27
N THR A 366 -9.86 -11.55 8.57
CA THR A 366 -11.11 -10.84 8.23
C THR A 366 -11.47 -10.98 6.75
N PHE A 367 -10.51 -10.74 5.87
CA PHE A 367 -10.67 -10.83 4.41
C PHE A 367 -9.88 -11.96 3.76
N CYS A 368 -9.50 -12.98 4.54
CA CYS A 368 -8.73 -14.10 4.00
C CYS A 368 -9.64 -15.05 3.19
N THR A 369 -9.29 -15.25 1.91
CA THR A 369 -10.02 -16.14 0.98
C THR A 369 -9.76 -17.62 1.25
N TYR A 370 -8.77 -17.94 2.11
CA TYR A 370 -8.34 -19.32 2.38
C TYR A 370 -8.87 -19.90 3.69
N LYS A 371 -9.84 -19.26 4.34
CA LYS A 371 -10.42 -19.71 5.61
C LYS A 371 -10.92 -21.14 5.57
N ALA A 372 -11.61 -21.50 4.49
CA ALA A 372 -12.15 -22.86 4.32
C ALA A 372 -11.06 -23.95 4.19
N ILE A 373 -9.86 -23.57 3.74
CA ILE A 373 -8.72 -24.50 3.59
C ILE A 373 -7.92 -24.58 4.88
N CYS A 374 -7.66 -23.44 5.56
CA CYS A 374 -6.83 -23.42 6.75
C CYS A 374 -7.60 -23.88 8.00
N ALA A 375 -8.92 -23.67 8.04
CA ALA A 375 -9.79 -24.01 9.17
C ALA A 375 -9.25 -23.51 10.52
N PHE A 376 -8.68 -22.31 10.55
CA PHE A 376 -8.13 -21.69 11.76
C PHE A 376 -9.26 -21.33 12.76
N GLU A 377 -9.15 -21.84 13.97
CA GLU A 377 -10.11 -21.60 15.06
C GLU A 377 -9.39 -21.11 16.32
N PRO A 378 -9.38 -19.80 16.59
CA PRO A 378 -8.59 -19.20 17.67
C PRO A 378 -9.02 -19.62 19.09
N ASN A 379 -10.21 -20.22 19.23
CA ASN A 379 -10.76 -20.62 20.54
C ASN A 379 -10.42 -22.06 20.92
N THR A 380 -9.65 -22.78 20.10
CA THR A 380 -9.22 -24.16 20.36
C THR A 380 -7.79 -24.23 20.87
N SER A 381 -6.88 -24.76 20.06
CA SER A 381 -5.44 -24.83 20.35
C SER A 381 -4.61 -23.79 19.58
N GLU A 382 -5.27 -22.99 18.77
CA GLU A 382 -4.64 -21.99 17.89
C GLU A 382 -4.84 -20.58 18.43
N ALA A 383 -3.86 -19.73 18.22
CA ALA A 383 -3.92 -18.33 18.65
C ALA A 383 -3.43 -17.39 17.55
N TYR A 384 -3.99 -16.18 17.55
CA TYR A 384 -3.44 -15.08 16.77
C TYR A 384 -2.07 -14.68 17.29
N ARG A 385 -1.21 -14.21 16.39
CA ARG A 385 -0.01 -13.45 16.72
C ARG A 385 -0.43 -12.01 17.05
N LEU A 386 -0.37 -11.67 18.31
CA LEU A 386 -0.75 -10.34 18.77
C LEU A 386 0.32 -9.32 18.35
N VAL A 387 -0.13 -8.22 17.79
CA VAL A 387 0.68 -7.04 17.49
C VAL A 387 0.37 -6.01 18.55
N GLU A 388 1.34 -5.77 19.43
CA GLU A 388 1.19 -4.83 20.53
C GLU A 388 1.05 -3.39 20.00
N PRO A 389 0.12 -2.62 20.54
CA PRO A 389 -0.05 -1.23 20.14
C PRO A 389 1.14 -0.39 20.60
N ILE A 390 1.77 0.30 19.65
CA ILE A 390 2.90 1.22 19.90
C ILE A 390 2.45 2.61 19.50
N ASP A 391 2.63 3.57 20.39
CA ASP A 391 2.34 4.97 20.11
C ASP A 391 3.58 5.71 19.57
N TRP A 392 3.34 6.83 18.89
CA TRP A 392 4.40 7.64 18.30
C TRP A 392 5.37 8.24 19.35
N ALA A 393 4.91 8.45 20.59
CA ALA A 393 5.79 8.91 21.67
C ALA A 393 6.82 7.86 22.11
N SER A 394 6.52 6.59 21.88
CA SER A 394 7.47 5.49 22.13
C SER A 394 8.63 5.47 21.12
N LEU A 395 8.43 6.03 19.92
CA LEU A 395 9.49 6.12 18.91
C LEU A 395 10.66 6.98 19.39
N ASP A 396 10.41 8.02 20.21
CA ASP A 396 11.47 8.86 20.81
C ASP A 396 12.45 8.05 21.65
N LYS A 397 11.94 7.04 22.36
CA LYS A 397 12.74 6.15 23.21
C LYS A 397 13.51 5.10 22.43
N MET A 398 13.09 4.82 21.18
CA MET A 398 13.75 3.83 20.33
C MET A 398 14.89 4.42 19.52
N VAL A 399 14.84 5.73 19.25
CA VAL A 399 15.82 6.44 18.42
C VAL A 399 16.90 7.11 19.27
N GLY A 400 16.61 7.44 20.54
CA GLY A 400 17.59 8.03 21.50
C GLY A 400 18.27 6.94 22.29
#